data_ec206924f6292f3a2ded6c16e544f956
#
_entry.id   ec206924f6292f3a2ded6c16e544f956
#
_cell.length_a   1.000
_cell.length_b   1.000
_cell.length_c   1.000
_cell.angle_alpha   90.00
_cell.angle_beta   90.00
_cell.angle_gamma   90.00
#
_symmetry.space_group_name_H-M   'P 1'
#
loop_
_entity.id
_entity.type
_entity.pdbx_description
1 polymer ?
#
loop_
_entity_poly.entity_id
_entity_poly.type
_entity_poly.pdbx_seq_one_letter_code
_entity_poly.pdbx_strand_id
1 'polypeptide(L)'
;MKIKPVTFGGIIWDELIDYSNSCNREAWPILAQKMKENNFLDWERIFVATENDEIIWFCTFTKNDWIPDCDYSPFVWFIFVDENYRWKRVSEKMINEAEKYAKSLNFKKLYIVSDHKWLYEKYWFKKCDEKADELNRIETIFFREII
;
A
#
# COMPACT_ATOMS: atom_id res chain seq x y z
N MET A 1 -2.08 -5.94 -18.14
CA MET A 1 -2.12 -5.24 -16.85
C MET A 1 -0.98 -4.24 -16.79
N LYS A 2 -1.27 -3.04 -16.35
CA LYS A 2 -0.27 -2.00 -16.14
C LYS A 2 -0.22 -1.62 -14.68
N ILE A 3 0.97 -1.40 -14.14
CA ILE A 3 1.16 -0.94 -12.76
C ILE A 3 1.98 0.34 -12.81
N LYS A 4 1.47 1.39 -12.17
CA LYS A 4 2.17 2.69 -12.15
C LYS A 4 1.95 3.43 -10.84
N PRO A 5 2.93 4.25 -10.41
CA PRO A 5 2.71 5.18 -9.31
C PRO A 5 1.88 6.36 -9.78
N VAL A 6 1.03 6.88 -8.90
CA VAL A 6 0.24 8.09 -9.14
C VAL A 6 0.45 9.08 -8.02
N THR A 7 0.30 10.36 -8.36
CA THR A 7 0.42 11.48 -7.43
C THR A 7 -0.87 12.30 -7.43
N PHE A 8 -0.92 13.30 -6.54
CA PHE A 8 -2.05 14.20 -6.44
C PHE A 8 -2.43 14.81 -7.79
N GLY A 9 -3.73 14.83 -8.03
CA GLY A 9 -4.32 15.43 -9.23
C GLY A 9 -4.56 14.43 -10.35
N GLY A 10 -5.58 14.69 -11.14
CA GLY A 10 -5.96 13.88 -12.28
C GLY A 10 -7.11 12.93 -12.01
N ILE A 11 -7.58 12.29 -13.08
CA ILE A 11 -8.78 11.44 -13.07
C ILE A 11 -8.59 10.22 -12.18
N ILE A 12 -7.42 9.58 -12.27
CA ILE A 12 -7.14 8.36 -11.47
C ILE A 12 -7.16 8.66 -9.98
N TRP A 13 -6.60 9.80 -9.58
CA TRP A 13 -6.62 10.20 -8.17
C TRP A 13 -8.05 10.34 -7.64
N ASP A 14 -8.92 11.00 -8.41
CA ASP A 14 -10.32 11.17 -8.05
C ASP A 14 -11.08 9.84 -8.01
N GLU A 15 -10.81 8.94 -8.94
CA GLU A 15 -11.38 7.58 -8.93
C GLU A 15 -10.97 6.79 -7.68
N LEU A 16 -9.71 6.92 -7.26
CA LEU A 16 -9.21 6.25 -6.04
C LEU A 16 -9.89 6.79 -4.79
N ILE A 17 -10.16 8.09 -4.73
CA ILE A 17 -10.93 8.69 -3.63
C ILE A 17 -12.33 8.06 -3.56
N ASP A 18 -12.99 7.92 -4.70
CA ASP A 18 -14.32 7.32 -4.77
C ASP A 18 -14.31 5.85 -4.32
N TYR A 19 -13.34 5.07 -4.77
CA TYR A 19 -13.16 3.70 -4.30
C TYR A 19 -12.96 3.63 -2.80
N SER A 20 -12.12 4.50 -2.26
CA SER A 20 -11.82 4.53 -0.82
C SER A 20 -13.04 4.90 0.01
N ASN A 21 -13.91 5.78 -0.50
CA ASN A 21 -15.15 6.16 0.18
C ASN A 21 -16.25 5.09 0.09
N SER A 22 -16.25 4.28 -0.96
CA SER A 22 -17.33 3.31 -1.19
C SER A 22 -17.13 1.99 -0.45
N CYS A 23 -16.03 1.81 0.23
CA CYS A 23 -15.72 0.55 0.90
C CYS A 23 -16.08 0.56 2.37
N ASN A 24 -16.47 -0.63 2.87
CA ASN A 24 -16.93 -0.83 4.24
C ASN A 24 -15.80 -1.09 5.25
N ARG A 25 -14.55 -0.77 4.91
CA ARG A 25 -13.42 -0.93 5.82
C ARG A 25 -13.12 0.38 6.53
N GLU A 26 -12.86 0.32 7.83
CA GLU A 26 -12.66 1.49 8.69
C GLU A 26 -11.53 2.41 8.23
N ALA A 27 -10.49 1.86 7.65
CA ALA A 27 -9.30 2.60 7.22
C ALA A 27 -9.52 3.42 5.93
N TRP A 28 -10.45 3.02 5.10
CA TRP A 28 -10.59 3.57 3.76
C TRP A 28 -11.15 4.98 3.71
N PRO A 29 -12.11 5.37 4.57
CA PRO A 29 -12.52 6.78 4.64
C PRO A 29 -11.40 7.72 5.07
N ILE A 30 -10.50 7.25 5.91
CA ILE A 30 -9.34 8.04 6.36
C ILE A 30 -8.37 8.24 5.19
N LEU A 31 -8.14 7.20 4.39
CA LEU A 31 -7.35 7.34 3.18
C LEU A 31 -7.98 8.35 2.21
N ALA A 32 -9.30 8.23 1.99
CA ALA A 32 -10.00 9.16 1.12
C ALA A 32 -9.83 10.61 1.58
N GLN A 33 -9.91 10.86 2.88
CA GLN A 33 -9.70 12.18 3.44
C GLN A 33 -8.26 12.67 3.23
N LYS A 34 -7.29 11.81 3.50
CA LYS A 34 -5.87 12.11 3.27
C LYS A 34 -5.61 12.47 1.80
N MET A 35 -6.24 11.77 0.88
CA MET A 35 -6.12 12.03 -0.55
C MET A 35 -6.77 13.36 -0.96
N LYS A 36 -7.96 13.66 -0.43
CA LYS A 36 -8.65 14.93 -0.68
C LYS A 36 -7.84 16.13 -0.21
N GLU A 37 -7.21 16.01 0.94
CA GLU A 37 -6.39 17.07 1.53
C GLU A 37 -4.98 17.13 0.93
N ASN A 38 -4.65 16.19 0.06
CA ASN A 38 -3.28 16.02 -0.48
C ASN A 38 -2.23 15.98 0.64
N ASN A 39 -2.53 15.22 1.69
CA ASN A 39 -1.67 15.08 2.86
C ASN A 39 -0.65 13.96 2.65
N PHE A 40 0.09 14.03 1.54
CA PHE A 40 1.15 13.10 1.19
C PHE A 40 2.47 13.84 1.09
N LEU A 41 3.55 13.17 1.52
CA LEU A 41 4.91 13.68 1.31
C LEU A 41 5.27 13.60 -0.18
N ASP A 42 6.25 14.39 -0.61
CA ASP A 42 6.66 14.47 -2.02
C ASP A 42 7.02 13.11 -2.64
N TRP A 43 7.56 12.20 -1.85
CA TRP A 43 7.97 10.88 -2.33
C TRP A 43 6.92 9.79 -2.11
N GLU A 44 5.87 10.06 -1.34
CA GLU A 44 4.80 9.09 -1.14
C GLU A 44 3.97 8.93 -2.42
N ARG A 45 3.48 7.72 -2.66
CA ARG A 45 2.74 7.38 -3.89
C ARG A 45 1.61 6.43 -3.59
N ILE A 46 0.66 6.36 -4.50
CA ILE A 46 -0.28 5.26 -4.60
C ILE A 46 0.06 4.50 -5.87
N PHE A 47 0.29 3.20 -5.75
CA PHE A 47 0.52 2.33 -6.91
C PHE A 47 -0.81 1.75 -7.35
N VAL A 48 -1.08 1.83 -8.63
CA VAL A 48 -2.34 1.41 -9.24
C VAL A 48 -2.08 0.37 -10.31
N ALA A 49 -2.80 -0.74 -10.24
CA ALA A 49 -2.84 -1.72 -11.31
C ALA A 49 -4.13 -1.54 -12.10
N THR A 50 -4.01 -1.47 -13.41
CA THR A 50 -5.16 -1.33 -14.32
C THR A 50 -5.15 -2.44 -15.35
N GLU A 51 -6.36 -2.83 -15.78
CA GLU A 51 -6.59 -3.74 -16.90
C GLU A 51 -7.72 -3.17 -17.74
N ASN A 52 -7.49 -3.01 -19.05
CA ASN A 52 -8.46 -2.39 -19.94
C ASN A 52 -8.97 -1.03 -19.43
N ASP A 53 -8.06 -0.22 -18.89
CA ASP A 53 -8.32 1.10 -18.30
C ASP A 53 -9.18 1.08 -17.03
N GLU A 54 -9.46 -0.09 -16.47
CA GLU A 54 -10.15 -0.23 -15.19
C GLU A 54 -9.17 -0.48 -14.06
N ILE A 55 -9.42 0.16 -12.90
CA ILE A 55 -8.63 -0.06 -11.69
C ILE A 55 -9.01 -1.41 -11.11
N ILE A 56 -8.04 -2.32 -11.03
CA ILE A 56 -8.24 -3.66 -10.47
C ILE A 56 -7.61 -3.84 -9.11
N TRP A 57 -6.63 -2.98 -8.78
CA TRP A 57 -5.91 -3.10 -7.53
C TRP A 57 -5.18 -1.79 -7.23
N PHE A 58 -5.08 -1.40 -5.97
CA PHE A 58 -4.17 -0.31 -5.59
C PHE A 58 -3.64 -0.49 -4.17
N CYS A 59 -2.48 0.10 -3.92
CA CYS A 59 -1.85 0.11 -2.61
C CYS A 59 -1.22 1.48 -2.36
N THR A 60 -1.02 1.78 -1.08
CA THR A 60 -0.27 2.97 -0.68
C THR A 60 1.20 2.65 -0.51
N PHE A 61 2.06 3.62 -0.79
CA PHE A 61 3.49 3.60 -0.50
C PHE A 61 3.76 4.87 0.31
N THR A 62 3.89 4.72 1.61
CA THR A 62 3.92 5.85 2.54
C THR A 62 4.99 5.70 3.61
N LYS A 63 5.31 6.81 4.25
CA LYS A 63 6.27 6.83 5.35
C LYS A 63 5.77 5.98 6.54
N ASN A 64 4.53 6.17 6.93
CA ASN A 64 3.89 5.45 8.03
C ASN A 64 2.55 4.92 7.56
N ASP A 65 2.24 3.68 7.90
CA ASP A 65 0.98 3.07 7.55
C ASP A 65 0.17 2.78 8.81
N TRP A 66 -0.69 3.72 9.24
CA TRP A 66 -1.57 3.54 10.40
C TRP A 66 -0.90 3.28 11.74
N ILE A 67 0.42 3.19 11.78
CA ILE A 67 1.17 2.85 13.00
C ILE A 67 1.78 4.14 13.55
N PRO A 68 1.21 4.71 14.63
CA PRO A 68 1.81 5.88 15.24
C PRO A 68 3.15 5.55 15.89
N ASP A 69 4.02 6.53 15.99
CA ASP A 69 5.33 6.42 16.65
C ASP A 69 6.19 5.27 16.11
N CYS A 70 6.15 5.08 14.80
CA CYS A 70 6.88 4.00 14.14
C CYS A 70 8.07 4.56 13.35
N ASP A 71 9.26 4.01 13.61
CA ASP A 71 10.50 4.40 12.94
C ASP A 71 10.73 3.62 11.63
N TYR A 72 9.94 2.59 11.38
CA TYR A 72 10.05 1.83 10.15
C TYR A 72 9.49 2.61 8.97
N SER A 73 10.14 2.52 7.82
CA SER A 73 9.73 3.23 6.60
C SER A 73 10.49 2.66 5.40
N PRO A 74 9.91 2.60 4.19
CA PRO A 74 8.53 2.93 3.85
C PRO A 74 7.60 1.74 4.03
N PHE A 75 6.30 2.02 4.07
CA PHE A 75 5.26 0.99 4.16
C PHE A 75 4.47 0.86 2.86
N VAL A 76 4.10 -0.37 2.54
CA VAL A 76 3.11 -0.68 1.49
C VAL A 76 1.87 -1.25 2.16
N TRP A 77 0.71 -0.73 1.79
CA TRP A 77 -0.58 -1.24 2.27
C TRP A 77 -1.54 -1.44 1.12
N PHE A 78 -2.08 -2.65 1.02
CA PHE A 78 -3.03 -3.02 -0.04
C PHE A 78 -4.44 -2.66 0.40
N ILE A 79 -5.12 -1.83 -0.38
CA ILE A 79 -6.41 -1.25 -0.02
C ILE A 79 -7.54 -1.87 -0.80
N PHE A 80 -7.34 -2.09 -2.09
CA PHE A 80 -8.40 -2.62 -2.96
C PHE A 80 -7.88 -3.76 -3.79
N VAL A 81 -8.71 -4.82 -3.89
CA VAL A 81 -8.45 -5.99 -4.73
C VAL A 81 -9.75 -6.39 -5.40
N ASP A 82 -9.80 -6.33 -6.71
CA ASP A 82 -10.90 -6.92 -7.46
C ASP A 82 -10.82 -8.45 -7.31
N GLU A 83 -11.93 -9.05 -6.89
CA GLU A 83 -12.01 -10.50 -6.62
C GLU A 83 -11.61 -11.35 -7.82
N ASN A 84 -11.88 -10.89 -9.03
CA ASN A 84 -11.52 -11.58 -10.26
C ASN A 84 -10.02 -11.70 -10.49
N TYR A 85 -9.21 -10.93 -9.75
CA TYR A 85 -7.76 -10.87 -9.93
C TYR A 85 -6.96 -11.40 -8.75
N ARG A 86 -7.62 -11.94 -7.70
CA ARG A 86 -6.95 -12.44 -6.50
C ARG A 86 -5.91 -13.53 -6.78
N TRP A 87 -6.13 -14.34 -7.79
CA TRP A 87 -5.31 -15.51 -8.10
C TRP A 87 -4.17 -15.23 -9.07
N LYS A 88 -4.03 -14.00 -9.56
CA LYS A 88 -3.07 -13.64 -10.61
C LYS A 88 -1.75 -13.07 -10.08
N ARG A 89 -1.48 -13.26 -8.80
CA ARG A 89 -0.26 -12.76 -8.14
C ARG A 89 -0.04 -11.25 -8.35
N VAL A 90 -1.12 -10.49 -8.40
CA VAL A 90 -1.06 -9.03 -8.61
C VAL A 90 -0.34 -8.35 -7.45
N SER A 91 -0.57 -8.81 -6.21
CA SER A 91 0.11 -8.28 -5.03
C SER A 91 1.63 -8.39 -5.14
N GLU A 92 2.14 -9.53 -5.62
CA GLU A 92 3.58 -9.72 -5.83
C GLU A 92 4.13 -8.71 -6.85
N LYS A 93 3.42 -8.53 -7.96
CA LYS A 93 3.82 -7.55 -8.99
C LYS A 93 3.82 -6.13 -8.45
N MET A 94 2.81 -5.79 -7.64
CA MET A 94 2.72 -4.48 -6.99
C MET A 94 3.88 -4.26 -6.01
N ILE A 95 4.19 -5.26 -5.19
CA ILE A 95 5.33 -5.21 -4.27
C ILE A 95 6.63 -5.00 -5.03
N ASN A 96 6.83 -5.71 -6.13
CA ASN A 96 8.04 -5.56 -6.94
C ASN A 96 8.18 -4.15 -7.53
N GLU A 97 7.10 -3.55 -7.98
CA GLU A 97 7.10 -2.17 -8.47
C GLU A 97 7.37 -1.17 -7.33
N ALA A 98 6.76 -1.38 -6.18
CA ALA A 98 7.02 -0.56 -4.99
C ALA A 98 8.49 -0.67 -4.55
N GLU A 99 9.07 -1.87 -4.62
CA GLU A 99 10.48 -2.09 -4.29
C GLU A 99 11.42 -1.33 -5.23
N LYS A 100 11.14 -1.37 -6.54
CA LYS A 100 11.92 -0.60 -7.52
C LYS A 100 11.89 0.89 -7.19
N TYR A 101 10.73 1.41 -6.84
CA TYR A 101 10.59 2.80 -6.46
C TYR A 101 11.35 3.10 -5.15
N ALA A 102 11.18 2.26 -4.13
CA ALA A 102 11.90 2.40 -2.87
C ALA A 102 13.42 2.40 -3.07
N LYS A 103 13.90 1.52 -3.94
CA LYS A 103 15.34 1.47 -4.30
C LYS A 103 15.80 2.78 -4.94
N SER A 104 14.99 3.37 -5.81
CA SER A 104 15.31 4.65 -6.45
C SER A 104 15.42 5.79 -5.44
N LEU A 105 14.77 5.66 -4.28
CA LEU A 105 14.82 6.62 -3.18
C LEU A 105 15.88 6.27 -2.13
N ASN A 106 16.71 5.25 -2.38
CA ASN A 106 17.77 4.78 -1.49
C ASN A 106 17.28 4.14 -0.18
N PHE A 107 16.05 3.66 -0.14
CA PHE A 107 15.59 2.84 0.98
C PHE A 107 16.23 1.45 0.92
N LYS A 108 16.49 0.87 2.09
CA LYS A 108 17.14 -0.44 2.21
C LYS A 108 16.17 -1.57 2.57
N LYS A 109 15.00 -1.22 3.06
CA LYS A 109 13.96 -2.16 3.46
C LYS A 109 12.60 -1.66 3.03
N LEU A 110 11.69 -2.62 2.83
CA LEU A 110 10.28 -2.35 2.53
C LEU A 110 9.45 -3.04 3.59
N TYR A 111 8.47 -2.35 4.15
CA TYR A 111 7.64 -2.85 5.25
C TYR A 111 6.20 -3.03 4.82
N ILE A 112 5.54 -4.03 5.40
CA ILE A 112 4.12 -4.31 5.21
C ILE A 112 3.49 -4.60 6.56
N VAL A 113 2.31 -4.04 6.80
CA VAL A 113 1.46 -4.39 7.92
C VAL A 113 0.39 -5.36 7.43
N SER A 114 0.23 -6.49 8.09
CA SER A 114 -0.76 -7.47 7.65
C SER A 114 -1.15 -8.45 8.73
N ASP A 115 -2.42 -8.89 8.67
CA ASP A 115 -2.92 -10.03 9.44
C ASP A 115 -2.72 -11.36 8.71
N HIS A 116 -2.32 -11.33 7.45
CA HIS A 116 -2.13 -12.52 6.62
C HIS A 116 -0.74 -13.10 6.79
N LYS A 117 -0.59 -14.07 7.70
CA LYS A 117 0.70 -14.64 8.07
C LYS A 117 1.41 -15.40 6.95
N TRP A 118 0.66 -15.94 5.99
CA TRP A 118 1.22 -16.85 4.98
C TRP A 118 1.56 -16.18 3.66
N LEU A 119 0.85 -15.12 3.29
CA LEU A 119 0.95 -14.53 1.97
C LEU A 119 2.29 -13.82 1.75
N TYR A 120 2.71 -13.02 2.72
CA TYR A 120 3.89 -12.18 2.56
C TYR A 120 5.18 -12.95 2.80
N GLU A 121 5.16 -14.04 3.56
CA GLU A 121 6.30 -14.92 3.70
C GLU A 121 6.67 -15.58 2.36
N LYS A 122 5.69 -15.86 1.50
CA LYS A 122 5.94 -16.34 0.13
C LYS A 122 6.69 -15.33 -0.72
N TYR A 123 6.60 -14.05 -0.39
CA TYR A 123 7.27 -12.97 -1.10
C TYR A 123 8.55 -12.51 -0.40
N TRP A 124 9.11 -13.37 0.44
CA TRP A 124 10.38 -13.15 1.15
C TRP A 124 10.31 -12.07 2.22
N PHE A 125 9.12 -11.78 2.74
CA PHE A 125 8.96 -10.93 3.90
C PHE A 125 9.13 -11.73 5.18
N LYS A 126 9.72 -11.10 6.20
CA LYS A 126 9.92 -11.66 7.53
C LYS A 126 9.24 -10.80 8.57
N LYS A 127 8.67 -11.43 9.59
CA LYS A 127 8.11 -10.69 10.72
C LYS A 127 9.23 -9.98 11.47
N CYS A 128 9.03 -8.70 11.79
CA CYS A 128 10.00 -7.93 12.58
C CYS A 128 9.42 -7.35 13.87
N ASP A 129 8.11 -7.07 13.93
CA ASP A 129 7.54 -6.40 15.08
C ASP A 129 6.02 -6.56 15.14
N GLU A 130 5.44 -6.18 16.29
CA GLU A 130 4.00 -6.01 16.47
C GLU A 130 3.80 -4.66 17.14
N LYS A 131 2.89 -3.84 16.58
CA LYS A 131 2.58 -2.52 17.11
C LYS A 131 1.09 -2.24 17.02
N ALA A 132 0.60 -1.37 17.91
CA ALA A 132 -0.78 -0.93 17.86
C ALA A 132 -0.97 0.08 16.73
N ASP A 133 -2.05 -0.08 15.96
CA ASP A 133 -2.46 0.90 14.96
C ASP A 133 -3.25 2.07 15.62
N GLU A 134 -3.73 3.00 14.80
CA GLU A 134 -4.50 4.16 15.29
C GLU A 134 -5.83 3.78 15.95
N LEU A 135 -6.32 2.56 15.72
CA LEU A 135 -7.54 2.03 16.32
C LEU A 135 -7.25 1.10 17.50
N ASN A 136 -6.02 1.11 18.03
CA ASN A 136 -5.55 0.25 19.12
C ASN A 136 -5.60 -1.26 18.82
N ARG A 137 -5.58 -1.64 17.54
CA ARG A 137 -5.47 -3.05 17.15
C ARG A 137 -3.99 -3.40 16.98
N ILE A 138 -3.60 -4.57 17.47
CA ILE A 138 -2.23 -5.05 17.31
C ILE A 138 -2.04 -5.56 15.89
N GLU A 139 -1.10 -4.94 15.18
CA GLU A 139 -0.75 -5.29 13.81
C GLU A 139 0.62 -5.92 13.75
N THR A 140 0.79 -6.91 12.89
CA THR A 140 2.08 -7.53 12.63
C THR A 140 2.80 -6.79 11.51
N ILE A 141 4.05 -6.43 11.74
CA ILE A 141 4.88 -5.74 10.77
C ILE A 141 5.89 -6.73 10.17
N PHE A 142 5.89 -6.80 8.85
CA PHE A 142 6.85 -7.61 8.08
C PHE A 142 7.79 -6.71 7.31
N PHE A 143 8.97 -7.20 7.01
CA PHE A 143 9.93 -6.47 6.17
C PHE A 143 10.57 -7.37 5.13
N ARG A 144 11.07 -6.75 4.07
CA ARG A 144 11.93 -7.37 3.06
C ARG A 144 13.10 -6.44 2.77
N GLU A 145 14.30 -7.00 2.71
CA GLU A 145 15.47 -6.22 2.32
C GLU A 145 15.44 -5.92 0.81
N ILE A 146 15.79 -4.69 0.46
CA ILE A 146 15.89 -4.25 -0.93
C ILE A 146 17.31 -4.50 -1.41
N ILE A 147 17.44 -5.33 -2.44
CA ILE A 147 18.74 -5.73 -2.99
C ILE A 147 19.13 -4.85 -4.16
#